data_b0283de9f7ba1abc21583257481ec538
#
_entry.id   b0283de9f7ba1abc21583257481ec538
#
_cell.length_a   1.000
_cell.length_b   1.000
_cell.length_c   1.000
_cell.angle_alpha   90.00
_cell.angle_beta   90.00
_cell.angle_gamma   90.00
#
_symmetry.space_group_name_H-M   'P 1'
#
loop_
_entity.id
_entity.type
_entity.pdbx_description
1 polymer ?
#
loop_
_entity_poly.entity_id
_entity_poly.type
_entity_poly.pdbx_seq_one_letter_code
_entity_poly.pdbx_strand_id
1 'polypeptide(L)'
;MKSRFPLSLENIPRQEKFLGLSLKFGSIVAGLLVILYSLLTIAKYSVFLTVLPQYMSSSDVDDVVVYVILLGSTISHAVTLFLSALMLVGVLREKDHLMRPWVIWVSIQVIVSLVLFVFWSTMSMINNFADNSLLAYIFELIIILGRVYTLSLVGSYYKLLEEEREEAERLNKLLDNNNSCYSTV
;
A
#
# COMPACT_ATOMS: atom_id res chain seq x y z
N MET A 1 22.08 -14.26 -4.79
CA MET A 1 21.36 -14.44 -3.51
C MET A 1 19.88 -14.28 -3.81
N LYS A 2 19.01 -15.27 -3.55
CA LYS A 2 17.57 -15.14 -3.78
C LYS A 2 17.00 -14.07 -2.82
N SER A 3 16.22 -13.12 -3.36
CA SER A 3 15.50 -12.13 -2.58
C SER A 3 14.78 -12.81 -1.40
N ARG A 4 15.01 -12.35 -0.17
CA ARG A 4 14.37 -12.87 1.05
C ARG A 4 12.96 -12.32 1.27
N PHE A 5 12.29 -11.91 0.21
CA PHE A 5 10.93 -11.42 0.34
C PHE A 5 9.96 -12.61 0.45
N PRO A 6 9.13 -12.70 1.51
CA PRO A 6 8.18 -13.79 1.71
C PRO A 6 7.06 -13.82 0.65
N LEU A 7 6.80 -12.70 0.00
CA LEU A 7 5.94 -12.59 -1.18
C LEU A 7 6.89 -12.44 -2.38
N SER A 8 6.88 -13.39 -3.30
CA SER A 8 7.69 -13.31 -4.53
C SER A 8 7.20 -12.14 -5.39
N LEU A 9 7.76 -10.97 -5.14
CA LEU A 9 7.59 -9.77 -5.98
C LEU A 9 8.11 -10.00 -7.42
N GLU A 10 8.68 -11.18 -7.66
CA GLU A 10 9.20 -11.63 -8.95
C GLU A 10 8.12 -11.66 -10.06
N ASN A 11 6.85 -11.82 -9.68
CA ASN A 11 5.71 -11.90 -10.59
C ASN A 11 5.01 -10.56 -10.86
N ILE A 12 5.46 -9.45 -10.26
CA ILE A 12 4.89 -8.14 -10.56
C ILE A 12 5.45 -7.70 -11.92
N PRO A 13 4.59 -7.39 -12.92
CA PRO A 13 5.05 -6.90 -14.21
C PRO A 13 5.86 -5.63 -14.02
N ARG A 14 7.10 -5.64 -14.51
CA ARG A 14 8.02 -4.49 -14.42
C ARG A 14 7.47 -3.34 -15.27
N GLN A 15 7.09 -2.26 -14.64
CA GLN A 15 6.78 -1.02 -15.34
C GLN A 15 8.05 -0.22 -15.54
N GLU A 16 8.47 -0.02 -16.79
CA GLU A 16 9.68 0.75 -17.10
C GLU A 16 9.44 2.27 -17.07
N LYS A 17 8.19 2.72 -17.27
CA LYS A 17 7.81 4.14 -17.30
C LYS A 17 6.40 4.35 -16.76
N PHE A 18 6.21 5.46 -16.04
CA PHE A 18 4.90 5.95 -15.62
C PHE A 18 4.47 7.05 -16.60
N LEU A 19 3.45 6.83 -17.46
CA LEU A 19 2.94 7.82 -18.42
C LEU A 19 4.05 8.59 -19.19
N GLY A 20 5.18 7.93 -19.50
CA GLY A 20 6.33 8.57 -20.14
C GLY A 20 7.29 9.31 -19.18
N LEU A 21 6.98 9.35 -17.89
CA LEU A 21 7.79 9.95 -16.82
C LEU A 21 8.65 8.90 -16.09
N SER A 22 9.65 9.35 -15.33
CA SER A 22 10.48 8.46 -14.52
C SER A 22 9.66 7.75 -13.43
N LEU A 23 9.99 6.49 -13.14
CA LEU A 23 9.38 5.69 -12.07
C LEU A 23 9.44 6.41 -10.71
N LYS A 24 10.51 7.15 -10.44
CA LYS A 24 10.70 7.97 -9.24
C LYS A 24 9.58 9.02 -9.11
N PHE A 25 9.32 9.76 -10.18
CA PHE A 25 8.24 10.77 -10.17
C PHE A 25 6.87 10.14 -10.00
N GLY A 26 6.61 9.02 -10.70
CA GLY A 26 5.37 8.27 -10.55
C GLY A 26 5.15 7.78 -9.11
N SER A 27 6.19 7.29 -8.44
CA SER A 27 6.12 6.85 -7.03
C SER A 27 5.86 8.01 -6.07
N ILE A 28 6.40 9.20 -6.33
CA ILE A 28 6.11 10.41 -5.54
C ILE A 28 4.63 10.79 -5.68
N VAL A 29 4.12 10.87 -6.91
CA VAL A 29 2.71 11.20 -7.16
C VAL A 29 1.78 10.16 -6.53
N ALA A 30 2.09 8.87 -6.69
CA ALA A 30 1.34 7.79 -6.06
C ALA A 30 1.31 7.93 -4.52
N GLY A 31 2.46 8.21 -3.90
CA GLY A 31 2.56 8.44 -2.47
C GLY A 31 1.72 9.61 -1.98
N LEU A 32 1.75 10.74 -2.70
CA LEU A 32 0.94 11.92 -2.37
C LEU A 32 -0.57 11.62 -2.50
N LEU A 33 -0.98 10.90 -3.54
CA LEU A 33 -2.38 10.50 -3.71
C LEU A 33 -2.86 9.58 -2.58
N VAL A 34 -2.04 8.62 -2.15
CA VAL A 34 -2.35 7.73 -1.02
C VAL A 34 -2.44 8.52 0.29
N ILE A 35 -1.55 9.49 0.53
CA ILE A 35 -1.60 10.38 1.70
C ILE A 35 -2.92 11.17 1.69
N LEU A 36 -3.25 11.83 0.59
CA LEU A 36 -4.48 12.60 0.46
C LEU A 36 -5.72 11.73 0.68
N TYR A 37 -5.77 10.56 0.05
CA TYR A 37 -6.86 9.60 0.24
C TYR A 37 -6.99 9.16 1.70
N SER A 38 -5.89 8.84 2.37
CA SER A 38 -5.89 8.42 3.78
C SER A 38 -6.38 9.52 4.71
N LEU A 39 -5.97 10.78 4.47
CA LEU A 39 -6.44 11.94 5.23
C LEU A 39 -7.96 12.15 5.09
N LEU A 40 -8.47 12.10 3.85
CA LEU A 40 -9.92 12.24 3.59
C LEU A 40 -10.72 11.10 4.24
N THR A 41 -10.20 9.88 4.21
CA THR A 41 -10.86 8.72 4.80
C THR A 41 -10.85 8.78 6.32
N ILE A 42 -9.75 9.21 6.96
CA ILE A 42 -9.68 9.44 8.41
C ILE A 42 -10.66 10.52 8.82
N ALA A 43 -10.70 11.65 8.09
CA ALA A 43 -11.65 12.73 8.37
C ALA A 43 -13.11 12.25 8.29
N LYS A 44 -13.45 11.48 7.24
CA LYS A 44 -14.77 10.87 7.08
C LYS A 44 -15.14 9.96 8.26
N TYR A 45 -14.25 9.02 8.61
CA TYR A 45 -14.53 8.05 9.67
C TYR A 45 -14.56 8.70 11.06
N SER A 46 -13.76 9.74 11.31
CA SER A 46 -13.80 10.47 12.59
C SER A 46 -15.14 11.15 12.82
N VAL A 47 -15.79 11.70 11.77
CA VAL A 47 -17.14 12.22 11.86
C VAL A 47 -18.14 11.11 12.22
N PHE A 48 -18.06 9.96 11.55
CA PHE A 48 -18.95 8.83 11.87
C PHE A 48 -18.74 8.32 13.30
N LEU A 49 -17.50 8.23 13.77
CA LEU A 49 -17.18 7.79 15.14
C LEU A 49 -17.69 8.76 16.22
N THR A 50 -17.82 10.05 15.92
CA THR A 50 -18.38 11.04 16.87
C THR A 50 -19.92 11.05 16.89
N VAL A 51 -20.55 10.75 15.76
CA VAL A 51 -22.02 10.80 15.61
C VAL A 51 -22.65 9.46 15.99
N LEU A 52 -22.01 8.34 15.63
CA LEU A 52 -22.55 6.99 15.81
C LEU A 52 -22.97 6.67 17.26
N PRO A 53 -22.15 6.98 18.30
CA PRO A 53 -22.50 6.67 19.69
C PRO A 53 -23.79 7.33 20.19
N GLN A 54 -24.24 8.43 19.54
CA GLN A 54 -25.47 9.13 19.89
C GLN A 54 -26.74 8.36 19.45
N TYR A 55 -26.61 7.48 18.47
CA TYR A 55 -27.71 6.69 17.90
C TYR A 55 -27.65 5.21 18.30
N MET A 56 -26.53 4.77 18.91
CA MET A 56 -26.35 3.37 19.30
C MET A 56 -27.16 3.04 20.54
N SER A 57 -27.95 1.96 20.46
CA SER A 57 -28.49 1.30 21.64
C SER A 57 -27.44 0.34 22.19
N SER A 58 -27.04 0.51 23.45
CA SER A 58 -25.98 -0.31 24.10
C SER A 58 -26.29 -1.82 24.14
N SER A 59 -27.46 -2.24 23.68
CA SER A 59 -27.93 -3.62 23.69
C SER A 59 -27.83 -4.34 22.34
N ASP A 60 -27.57 -3.62 21.24
CA ASP A 60 -27.50 -4.22 19.90
C ASP A 60 -26.05 -4.57 19.53
N VAL A 61 -25.79 -5.87 19.35
CA VAL A 61 -24.48 -6.40 18.97
C VAL A 61 -24.02 -5.86 17.62
N ASP A 62 -24.97 -5.63 16.70
CA ASP A 62 -24.68 -5.13 15.34
C ASP A 62 -24.06 -3.73 15.38
N ASP A 63 -24.55 -2.85 16.25
CA ASP A 63 -24.03 -1.50 16.43
C ASP A 63 -22.58 -1.52 16.95
N VAL A 64 -22.27 -2.39 17.92
CA VAL A 64 -20.92 -2.55 18.47
C VAL A 64 -19.96 -3.03 17.39
N VAL A 65 -20.37 -3.99 16.56
CA VAL A 65 -19.57 -4.52 15.45
C VAL A 65 -19.25 -3.42 14.45
N VAL A 66 -20.22 -2.61 14.04
CA VAL A 66 -20.01 -1.49 13.13
C VAL A 66 -19.02 -0.48 13.71
N TYR A 67 -19.15 -0.14 15.00
CA TYR A 67 -18.22 0.77 15.68
C TYR A 67 -16.78 0.25 15.67
N VAL A 68 -16.59 -1.04 16.00
CA VAL A 68 -15.26 -1.68 16.00
C VAL A 68 -14.63 -1.70 14.60
N ILE A 69 -15.43 -1.98 13.56
CA ILE A 69 -14.97 -1.95 12.16
C ILE A 69 -14.53 -0.54 11.75
N LEU A 70 -15.31 0.49 12.10
CA LEU A 70 -14.95 1.89 11.81
C LEU A 70 -13.68 2.31 12.53
N LEU A 71 -13.54 1.95 13.80
CA LEU A 71 -12.34 2.24 14.60
C LEU A 71 -11.11 1.54 14.00
N GLY A 72 -11.22 0.25 13.69
CA GLY A 72 -10.15 -0.53 13.05
C GLY A 72 -9.75 0.03 11.69
N SER A 73 -10.72 0.46 10.88
CA SER A 73 -10.47 1.13 9.60
C SER A 73 -9.74 2.47 9.78
N THR A 74 -10.14 3.26 10.77
CA THR A 74 -9.47 4.55 11.07
C THR A 74 -8.01 4.33 11.46
N ILE A 75 -7.73 3.37 12.34
CA ILE A 75 -6.36 3.00 12.76
C ILE A 75 -5.56 2.52 11.55
N SER A 76 -6.14 1.66 10.71
CA SER A 76 -5.50 1.16 9.49
C SER A 76 -5.09 2.29 8.54
N HIS A 77 -5.96 3.29 8.34
CA HIS A 77 -5.64 4.46 7.51
C HIS A 77 -4.58 5.37 8.17
N ALA A 78 -4.57 5.49 9.50
CA ALA A 78 -3.53 6.23 10.20
C ALA A 78 -2.14 5.57 10.03
N VAL A 79 -2.07 4.24 10.12
CA VAL A 79 -0.84 3.48 9.82
C VAL A 79 -0.42 3.67 8.36
N THR A 80 -1.38 3.60 7.42
CA THR A 80 -1.11 3.82 5.99
C THR A 80 -0.55 5.22 5.74
N LEU A 81 -1.10 6.25 6.38
CA LEU A 81 -0.63 7.63 6.28
C LEU A 81 0.83 7.73 6.75
N PHE A 82 1.14 7.17 7.93
CA PHE A 82 2.49 7.17 8.48
C PHE A 82 3.49 6.45 7.57
N LEU A 83 3.15 5.25 7.12
CA LEU A 83 4.01 4.47 6.23
C LEU A 83 4.17 5.12 4.85
N SER A 84 3.13 5.82 4.35
CA SER A 84 3.22 6.56 3.08
C SER A 84 4.16 7.76 3.17
N ALA A 85 4.19 8.45 4.32
CA ALA A 85 5.18 9.50 4.58
C ALA A 85 6.61 8.93 4.63
N LEU A 86 6.83 7.80 5.29
CA LEU A 86 8.14 7.11 5.31
C LEU A 86 8.56 6.66 3.90
N MET A 87 7.63 6.12 3.12
CA MET A 87 7.87 5.70 1.74
C MET A 87 8.28 6.90 0.89
N LEU A 88 7.59 8.05 1.02
CA LEU A 88 7.94 9.26 0.29
C LEU A 88 9.36 9.75 0.61
N VAL A 89 9.76 9.72 1.89
CA VAL A 89 11.12 10.00 2.32
C VAL A 89 12.11 8.99 1.72
N GLY A 90 11.73 7.71 1.66
CA GLY A 90 12.52 6.64 1.03
C GLY A 90 12.77 6.90 -0.46
N VAL A 91 11.72 7.28 -1.21
CA VAL A 91 11.81 7.63 -2.64
C VAL A 91 12.70 8.86 -2.87
N LEU A 92 12.57 9.90 -2.02
CA LEU A 92 13.38 11.12 -2.13
C LEU A 92 14.85 10.88 -1.80
N ARG A 93 15.14 10.02 -0.83
CA ARG A 93 16.49 9.67 -0.38
C ARG A 93 17.08 8.43 -1.09
N GLU A 94 16.35 7.82 -2.01
CA GLU A 94 16.76 6.61 -2.75
C GLU A 94 17.15 5.46 -1.81
N LYS A 95 16.41 5.32 -0.68
CA LYS A 95 16.64 4.28 0.31
C LYS A 95 15.54 3.23 0.26
N ASP A 96 15.84 2.07 -0.29
CA ASP A 96 14.94 0.93 -0.46
C ASP A 96 14.34 0.42 0.86
N HIS A 97 15.13 0.38 1.94
CA HIS A 97 14.67 -0.15 3.23
C HIS A 97 13.53 0.64 3.88
N LEU A 98 13.39 1.96 3.57
CA LEU A 98 12.27 2.78 4.05
C LEU A 98 10.97 2.53 3.27
N MET A 99 11.07 2.03 2.03
CA MET A 99 9.91 1.72 1.20
C MET A 99 9.32 0.34 1.51
N ARG A 100 10.16 -0.58 1.98
CA ARG A 100 9.81 -1.98 2.24
C ARG A 100 8.58 -2.15 3.15
N PRO A 101 8.48 -1.52 4.35
CA PRO A 101 7.33 -1.68 5.23
C PRO A 101 6.02 -1.20 4.59
N TRP A 102 6.07 -0.15 3.78
CA TRP A 102 4.91 0.34 3.06
C TRP A 102 4.42 -0.67 2.02
N VAL A 103 5.31 -1.25 1.21
CA VAL A 103 4.95 -2.24 0.18
C VAL A 103 4.28 -3.46 0.82
N ILE A 104 4.82 -3.97 1.93
CA ILE A 104 4.24 -5.11 2.65
C ILE A 104 2.84 -4.75 3.18
N TRP A 105 2.70 -3.59 3.84
CA TRP A 105 1.45 -3.16 4.44
C TRP A 105 0.34 -2.98 3.40
N VAL A 106 0.64 -2.27 2.32
CA VAL A 106 -0.34 -2.03 1.24
C VAL A 106 -0.71 -3.34 0.52
N SER A 107 0.24 -4.28 0.35
CA SER A 107 -0.06 -5.59 -0.22
C SER A 107 -1.08 -6.35 0.63
N ILE A 108 -0.93 -6.36 1.95
CA ILE A 108 -1.88 -6.98 2.88
C ILE A 108 -3.24 -6.28 2.77
N GLN A 109 -3.26 -4.93 2.76
CA GLN A 109 -4.51 -4.17 2.63
C GLN A 109 -5.26 -4.47 1.32
N VAL A 110 -4.54 -4.59 0.20
CA VAL A 110 -5.16 -4.93 -1.10
C VAL A 110 -5.80 -6.30 -1.05
N ILE A 111 -5.11 -7.31 -0.49
CA ILE A 111 -5.67 -8.67 -0.36
C ILE A 111 -6.93 -8.65 0.52
N VAL A 112 -6.87 -8.00 1.68
CA VAL A 112 -8.02 -7.89 2.60
C VAL A 112 -9.18 -7.15 1.91
N SER A 113 -8.90 -6.04 1.21
CA SER A 113 -9.93 -5.28 0.48
C SER A 113 -10.61 -6.11 -0.61
N LEU A 114 -9.86 -6.93 -1.35
CA LEU A 114 -10.42 -7.83 -2.36
C LEU A 114 -11.32 -8.89 -1.73
N VAL A 115 -10.90 -9.52 -0.64
CA VAL A 115 -11.70 -10.53 0.06
C VAL A 115 -13.00 -9.90 0.60
N LEU A 116 -12.92 -8.74 1.24
CA LEU A 116 -14.09 -8.03 1.74
C LEU A 116 -15.02 -7.59 0.60
N PHE A 117 -14.48 -7.09 -0.50
CA PHE A 117 -15.26 -6.71 -1.67
C PHE A 117 -16.09 -7.88 -2.23
N VAL A 118 -15.44 -9.05 -2.41
CA VAL A 118 -16.15 -10.26 -2.88
C VAL A 118 -17.22 -10.68 -1.87
N PHE A 119 -16.90 -10.67 -0.56
CA PHE A 119 -17.84 -11.03 0.49
C PHE A 119 -19.08 -10.12 0.50
N TRP A 120 -18.89 -8.80 0.54
CA TRP A 120 -19.98 -7.83 0.55
C TRP A 120 -20.80 -7.84 -0.74
N SER A 121 -20.13 -7.95 -1.89
CA SER A 121 -20.80 -8.06 -3.20
C SER A 121 -21.70 -9.30 -3.25
N THR A 122 -21.22 -10.45 -2.77
CA THR A 122 -21.99 -11.69 -2.73
C THR A 122 -23.20 -11.57 -1.79
N MET A 123 -23.01 -11.02 -0.59
CA MET A 123 -24.08 -10.82 0.38
C MET A 123 -25.15 -9.86 -0.14
N SER A 124 -24.77 -8.81 -0.85
CA SER A 124 -25.70 -7.88 -1.46
C SER A 124 -26.55 -8.55 -2.55
N MET A 125 -25.94 -9.40 -3.38
CA MET A 125 -26.67 -10.16 -4.41
C MET A 125 -27.69 -11.12 -3.79
N ILE A 126 -27.35 -11.79 -2.68
CA ILE A 126 -28.25 -12.73 -1.99
C ILE A 126 -29.45 -11.99 -1.36
N ASN A 127 -29.21 -10.83 -0.77
CA ASN A 127 -30.23 -10.08 -0.01
C ASN A 127 -31.09 -9.13 -0.85
N ASN A 128 -30.98 -9.16 -2.21
CA ASN A 128 -31.73 -8.30 -3.13
C ASN A 128 -31.67 -6.78 -2.82
N PHE A 129 -30.61 -6.29 -2.21
CA PHE A 129 -30.36 -4.85 -1.99
C PHE A 129 -29.96 -4.11 -3.28
N ALA A 130 -30.65 -4.41 -4.41
CA ALA A 130 -30.12 -4.19 -5.75
C ALA A 130 -30.16 -2.75 -6.26
N ASP A 131 -30.99 -1.86 -5.71
CA ASP A 131 -31.31 -0.65 -6.47
C ASP A 131 -30.34 0.53 -6.34
N ASN A 132 -29.56 0.63 -5.25
CA ASN A 132 -28.63 1.77 -5.07
C ASN A 132 -27.15 1.38 -4.85
N SER A 133 -26.86 0.09 -4.77
CA SER A 133 -25.53 -0.41 -4.40
C SER A 133 -24.58 -0.57 -5.59
N LEU A 134 -25.08 -0.74 -6.81
CA LEU A 134 -24.24 -1.03 -7.99
C LEU A 134 -23.21 0.08 -8.24
N LEU A 135 -23.62 1.31 -8.12
CA LEU A 135 -22.72 2.47 -8.30
C LEU A 135 -21.63 2.52 -7.24
N ALA A 136 -21.97 2.19 -5.99
CA ALA A 136 -21.02 2.11 -4.88
C ALA A 136 -19.98 0.99 -5.12
N TYR A 137 -20.40 -0.19 -5.60
CA TYR A 137 -19.48 -1.29 -5.93
C TYR A 137 -18.55 -0.96 -7.09
N ILE A 138 -19.03 -0.24 -8.12
CA ILE A 138 -18.19 0.23 -9.22
C ILE A 138 -17.10 1.18 -8.69
N PHE A 139 -17.47 2.15 -7.83
CA PHE A 139 -16.50 3.07 -7.23
C PHE A 139 -15.48 2.33 -6.35
N GLU A 140 -15.92 1.37 -5.55
CA GLU A 140 -15.02 0.58 -4.71
C GLU A 140 -14.04 -0.25 -5.55
N LEU A 141 -14.52 -0.87 -6.63
CA LEU A 141 -13.67 -1.60 -7.57
C LEU A 141 -12.62 -0.68 -8.21
N ILE A 142 -12.99 0.52 -8.63
CA ILE A 142 -12.05 1.51 -9.18
C ILE A 142 -10.98 1.89 -8.15
N ILE A 143 -11.36 2.07 -6.88
CA ILE A 143 -10.41 2.37 -5.79
C ILE A 143 -9.45 1.20 -5.58
N ILE A 144 -9.93 -0.04 -5.57
CA ILE A 144 -9.08 -1.24 -5.44
C ILE A 144 -8.10 -1.33 -6.60
N LEU A 145 -8.57 -1.15 -7.85
CA LEU A 145 -7.69 -1.14 -9.04
C LEU A 145 -6.63 -0.03 -8.95
N GLY A 146 -7.01 1.16 -8.49
CA GLY A 146 -6.07 2.25 -8.24
C GLY A 146 -5.01 1.89 -7.20
N ARG A 147 -5.37 1.19 -6.13
CA ARG A 147 -4.41 0.69 -5.10
C ARG A 147 -3.47 -0.36 -5.66
N VAL A 148 -3.97 -1.32 -6.45
CA VAL A 148 -3.13 -2.33 -7.14
C VAL A 148 -2.14 -1.64 -8.07
N TYR A 149 -2.59 -0.64 -8.82
CA TYR A 149 -1.74 0.12 -9.71
C TYR A 149 -0.64 0.90 -8.97
N THR A 150 -0.97 1.61 -7.88
CA THR A 150 0.02 2.33 -7.06
C THR A 150 1.02 1.37 -6.41
N LEU A 151 0.57 0.20 -5.94
CA LEU A 151 1.43 -0.85 -5.41
C LEU A 151 2.40 -1.39 -6.47
N SER A 152 1.92 -1.65 -7.69
CA SER A 152 2.74 -2.12 -8.81
C SER A 152 3.81 -1.08 -9.19
N LEU A 153 3.44 0.20 -9.21
CA LEU A 153 4.35 1.29 -9.55
C LEU A 153 5.47 1.46 -8.51
N VAL A 154 5.09 1.55 -7.23
CA VAL A 154 6.06 1.70 -6.13
C VAL A 154 6.91 0.43 -5.97
N GLY A 155 6.30 -0.75 -6.16
CA GLY A 155 7.01 -2.03 -6.14
C GLY A 155 8.04 -2.16 -7.25
N SER A 156 7.75 -1.64 -8.46
CA SER A 156 8.71 -1.59 -9.57
C SER A 156 9.88 -0.66 -9.28
N TYR A 157 9.61 0.51 -8.67
CA TYR A 157 10.67 1.43 -8.27
C TYR A 157 11.53 0.88 -7.14
N TYR A 158 10.89 0.21 -6.16
CA TYR A 158 11.61 -0.49 -5.08
C TYR A 158 12.59 -1.54 -5.62
N LYS A 159 12.15 -2.37 -6.58
CA LYS A 159 13.02 -3.36 -7.23
C LYS A 159 14.22 -2.72 -7.95
N LEU A 160 13.98 -1.61 -8.64
CA LEU A 160 15.06 -0.89 -9.32
C LEU A 160 16.14 -0.44 -8.33
N LEU A 161 15.74 0.16 -7.20
CA LEU A 161 16.68 0.61 -6.17
C LEU A 161 17.41 -0.57 -5.49
N GLU A 162 16.73 -1.71 -5.29
CA GLU A 162 17.34 -2.92 -4.74
C GLU A 162 18.41 -3.49 -5.68
N GLU A 163 18.13 -3.54 -7.00
CA GLU A 163 19.09 -3.97 -8.04
C GLU A 163 20.31 -3.05 -8.08
N GLU A 164 20.11 -1.73 -8.11
CA GLU A 164 21.21 -0.73 -8.11
C GLU A 164 22.12 -0.88 -6.87
N ARG A 165 21.51 -1.11 -5.70
CA ARG A 165 22.25 -1.32 -4.47
C ARG A 165 23.06 -2.61 -4.50
N GLU A 166 22.47 -3.72 -4.97
CA GLU A 166 23.20 -5.00 -5.10
C GLU A 166 24.38 -4.91 -6.06
N GLU A 167 24.22 -4.18 -7.17
CA GLU A 167 25.31 -3.94 -8.12
C GLU A 167 26.43 -3.10 -7.49
N ALA A 168 26.09 -2.05 -6.76
CA ALA A 168 27.07 -1.23 -6.03
C ALA A 168 27.83 -2.03 -4.96
N GLU A 169 27.13 -2.90 -4.21
CA GLU A 169 27.75 -3.81 -3.23
C GLU A 169 28.70 -4.82 -3.90
N ARG A 170 28.34 -5.36 -5.07
CA ARG A 170 29.22 -6.27 -5.85
C ARG A 170 30.47 -5.56 -6.32
N LEU A 171 30.33 -4.35 -6.86
CA LEU A 171 31.48 -3.54 -7.30
C LEU A 171 32.43 -3.22 -6.14
N ASN A 172 31.91 -2.82 -4.99
CA ASN A 172 32.72 -2.54 -3.79
C ASN A 172 33.49 -3.77 -3.32
N LYS A 173 32.87 -4.95 -3.32
CA LYS A 173 33.55 -6.21 -2.96
C LYS A 173 34.68 -6.57 -3.93
N LEU A 174 34.51 -6.30 -5.23
CA LEU A 174 35.57 -6.54 -6.24
C LEU A 174 36.71 -5.55 -6.06
N LEU A 175 36.46 -4.29 -5.74
CA LEU A 175 37.47 -3.28 -5.46
C LEU A 175 38.26 -3.61 -4.19
N ASP A 176 37.59 -4.03 -3.12
CA ASP A 176 38.26 -4.45 -1.87
C ASP A 176 39.17 -5.67 -2.07
N ASN A 177 38.70 -6.65 -2.84
CA ASN A 177 39.46 -7.84 -3.14
C ASN A 177 40.72 -7.53 -3.99
N ASN A 178 40.60 -6.56 -4.90
CA ASN A 178 41.71 -6.12 -5.75
C ASN A 178 42.74 -5.32 -4.92
N ASN A 179 42.31 -4.45 -4.02
CA ASN A 179 43.16 -3.67 -3.13
C ASN A 179 43.90 -4.58 -2.12
N SER A 180 43.26 -5.65 -1.65
CA SER A 180 43.90 -6.65 -0.78
C SER A 180 45.03 -7.43 -1.47
N CYS A 181 44.91 -7.64 -2.79
CA CYS A 181 45.93 -8.33 -3.59
C CYS A 181 47.20 -7.49 -3.79
N TYR A 182 47.07 -6.14 -3.83
CA TYR A 182 48.24 -5.23 -3.96
C TYR A 182 48.93 -4.93 -2.64
N SER A 183 48.30 -5.16 -1.50
CA SER A 183 48.86 -4.92 -0.17
C SER A 183 49.74 -6.09 0.35
N THR A 184 49.80 -7.20 -0.36
CA THR A 184 50.55 -8.43 0.00
C THR A 184 51.82 -8.61 -0.81
N VAL A 185 52.23 -7.63 -1.61
CA VAL A 185 53.51 -7.57 -2.32
C VAL A 185 54.41 -6.51 -1.67
#